data_5c4447939ebd25d7028349c2425bc0b4
#
_entry.id   5c4447939ebd25d7028349c2425bc0b4
#
_cell.length_a   1.000
_cell.length_b   1.000
_cell.length_c   1.000
_cell.angle_alpha   90.00
_cell.angle_beta   90.00
_cell.angle_gamma   90.00
#
_symmetry.space_group_name_H-M   'P 1'
#
loop_
_entity.id
_entity.type
_entity.pdbx_description
1 polymer ?
#
loop_
_entity_poly.entity_id
_entity_poly.type
_entity_poly.pdbx_seq_one_letter_code
_entity_poly.pdbx_strand_id
1 'polypeptide(L)'
;FCSTFAMFAAGRAYEQIRNSIAYPRFNVKICCSHAGVSVGEDGGSHQAIEDIGLMRLIPGMTVVVPADATEARKAVFAAAEFQGPLYMRLGRLASPVFEEDYPFEIGKANVMREGTDAAVFACGLMVSETLEAAKLLEAEGIHIAVINVHTIKPIDADCVSHWARKCGNVVTVEEHSVIGGLGDAVADVLMGKVNCRFRKIGINDQFGQSGKALEVLREYGLTADQIAARIKETL
;
A
#
# COMPACT_ATOMS: atom_id res chain seq x y z
N PHE A 1 15.23 -11.44 11.41
CA PHE A 1 15.03 -10.29 10.50
C PHE A 1 16.16 -10.20 9.50
N CYS A 2 15.85 -9.98 8.22
CA CYS A 2 16.81 -9.66 7.18
C CYS A 2 16.33 -8.44 6.40
N SER A 3 17.26 -7.69 5.80
CA SER A 3 16.96 -6.44 5.10
C SER A 3 17.84 -6.26 3.87
N THR A 4 17.24 -5.73 2.82
CA THR A 4 17.90 -5.25 1.61
C THR A 4 16.94 -4.26 0.91
N PHE A 5 17.28 -3.78 -0.27
CA PHE A 5 16.33 -3.04 -1.09
C PHE A 5 15.21 -3.96 -1.60
N ALA A 6 13.99 -3.43 -1.65
CA ALA A 6 12.81 -4.18 -2.08
C ALA A 6 13.02 -4.84 -3.46
N MET A 7 13.62 -4.12 -4.41
CA MET A 7 13.91 -4.64 -5.75
C MET A 7 14.80 -5.88 -5.72
N PHE A 8 15.79 -5.92 -4.82
CA PHE A 8 16.70 -7.07 -4.75
C PHE A 8 16.09 -8.26 -4.01
N ALA A 9 15.27 -8.03 -3.00
CA ALA A 9 14.53 -9.11 -2.35
C ALA A 9 13.45 -9.68 -3.30
N ALA A 10 12.59 -8.84 -3.82
CA ALA A 10 11.45 -9.25 -4.64
C ALA A 10 11.87 -9.76 -6.03
N GLY A 11 12.91 -9.17 -6.63
CA GLY A 11 13.41 -9.61 -7.92
C GLY A 11 14.45 -10.72 -7.81
N ARG A 12 15.67 -10.37 -7.36
CA ARG A 12 16.84 -11.28 -7.40
C ARG A 12 16.73 -12.46 -6.45
N ALA A 13 16.20 -12.26 -5.23
CA ALA A 13 16.10 -13.31 -4.22
C ALA A 13 14.72 -13.98 -4.16
N TYR A 14 13.83 -13.72 -5.11
CA TYR A 14 12.43 -14.21 -5.08
C TYR A 14 12.33 -15.72 -4.92
N GLU A 15 13.09 -16.49 -5.70
CA GLU A 15 13.08 -17.95 -5.64
C GLU A 15 13.56 -18.44 -4.25
N GLN A 16 14.60 -17.83 -3.70
CA GLN A 16 15.12 -18.18 -2.38
C GLN A 16 14.12 -17.86 -1.27
N ILE A 17 13.44 -16.70 -1.36
CA ILE A 17 12.37 -16.35 -0.42
C ILE A 17 11.24 -17.37 -0.52
N ARG A 18 10.83 -17.72 -1.72
CA ARG A 18 9.78 -18.70 -1.96
C ARG A 18 10.13 -20.10 -1.44
N ASN A 19 11.27 -20.62 -1.82
CA ASN A 19 11.62 -22.03 -1.58
C ASN A 19 12.36 -22.25 -0.26
N SER A 20 13.21 -21.32 0.18
CA SER A 20 14.03 -21.50 1.36
C SER A 20 13.44 -20.85 2.61
N ILE A 21 12.45 -19.95 2.49
CA ILE A 21 11.80 -19.27 3.61
C ILE A 21 10.31 -19.65 3.69
N ALA A 22 9.54 -19.38 2.64
CA ALA A 22 8.09 -19.51 2.70
C ALA A 22 7.63 -20.98 2.62
N TYR A 23 8.19 -21.77 1.73
CA TYR A 23 7.81 -23.18 1.57
C TYR A 23 7.97 -24.00 2.86
N PRO A 24 9.13 -23.94 3.59
CA PRO A 24 9.27 -24.57 4.89
C PRO A 24 8.60 -23.81 6.04
N ARG A 25 7.97 -22.67 5.78
CA ARG A 25 7.29 -21.79 6.76
C ARG A 25 8.23 -21.29 7.87
N PHE A 26 9.47 -20.96 7.52
CA PHE A 26 10.41 -20.42 8.48
C PHE A 26 9.97 -19.06 9.02
N ASN A 27 10.27 -18.84 10.30
CA ASN A 27 9.95 -17.58 10.98
C ASN A 27 10.97 -16.48 10.63
N VAL A 28 10.94 -16.03 9.36
CA VAL A 28 11.85 -15.01 8.83
C VAL A 28 11.05 -13.77 8.44
N LYS A 29 11.53 -12.59 8.86
CA LYS A 29 10.99 -11.27 8.54
C LYS A 29 11.89 -10.59 7.53
N ILE A 30 11.37 -10.39 6.32
CA ILE A 30 12.09 -9.79 5.20
C ILE A 30 11.65 -8.30 5.15
N CYS A 31 12.42 -7.43 5.81
CA CYS A 31 12.11 -6.00 5.96
C CYS A 31 12.88 -5.21 4.92
N CYS A 32 12.24 -4.86 3.83
CA CYS A 32 12.88 -4.25 2.67
C CYS A 32 12.59 -2.75 2.59
N SER A 33 13.65 -1.97 2.38
CA SER A 33 13.57 -0.54 2.15
C SER A 33 13.62 -0.21 0.66
N HIS A 34 13.47 1.08 0.32
CA HIS A 34 13.58 1.58 -1.06
C HIS A 34 12.56 0.95 -2.01
N ALA A 35 11.32 0.78 -1.56
CA ALA A 35 10.22 0.35 -2.42
C ALA A 35 9.54 1.55 -3.09
N GLY A 36 8.96 1.32 -4.26
CA GLY A 36 8.22 2.33 -5.01
C GLY A 36 9.08 3.25 -5.88
N VAL A 37 8.44 4.20 -6.55
CA VAL A 37 9.09 5.18 -7.45
C VAL A 37 9.73 6.34 -6.67
N SER A 38 9.32 6.58 -5.43
CA SER A 38 9.91 7.60 -4.54
C SER A 38 11.34 7.29 -4.09
N VAL A 39 11.90 6.16 -4.50
CA VAL A 39 13.36 5.91 -4.47
C VAL A 39 14.10 7.03 -5.20
N GLY A 40 13.49 7.57 -6.25
CA GLY A 40 13.95 8.80 -6.87
C GLY A 40 15.13 8.61 -7.82
N GLU A 41 16.27 9.18 -7.47
CA GLU A 41 17.43 9.32 -8.34
C GLU A 41 18.03 7.98 -8.81
N ASP A 42 17.92 6.93 -8.02
CA ASP A 42 18.41 5.58 -8.37
C ASP A 42 17.68 5.00 -9.60
N GLY A 43 16.48 5.49 -9.88
CA GLY A 43 15.74 5.22 -11.10
C GLY A 43 15.13 3.82 -11.19
N GLY A 44 14.56 3.51 -12.36
CA GLY A 44 13.75 2.33 -12.62
C GLY A 44 14.42 0.99 -12.31
N SER A 45 15.75 0.91 -12.33
CA SER A 45 16.46 -0.34 -11.97
C SER A 45 16.42 -0.68 -10.47
N HIS A 46 16.11 0.31 -9.61
CA HIS A 46 16.05 0.16 -8.15
C HIS A 46 14.64 0.37 -7.59
N GLN A 47 13.75 0.96 -8.38
CA GLN A 47 12.36 1.22 -8.01
C GLN A 47 11.55 -0.08 -8.06
N ALA A 48 11.28 -0.67 -6.89
CA ALA A 48 10.43 -1.86 -6.80
C ALA A 48 8.96 -1.44 -6.86
N ILE A 49 8.31 -1.73 -7.98
CA ILE A 49 6.90 -1.44 -8.24
C ILE A 49 6.06 -2.71 -8.44
N GLU A 50 6.66 -3.88 -8.29
CA GLU A 50 6.06 -5.21 -8.42
C GLU A 50 6.13 -6.04 -7.13
N ASP A 51 6.82 -5.55 -6.12
CA ASP A 51 7.19 -6.29 -4.91
C ASP A 51 5.98 -6.75 -4.08
N ILE A 52 4.94 -5.92 -3.93
CA ILE A 52 3.70 -6.32 -3.26
C ILE A 52 3.07 -7.49 -4.01
N GLY A 53 2.94 -7.38 -5.32
CA GLY A 53 2.36 -8.42 -6.18
C GLY A 53 3.11 -9.74 -6.05
N LEU A 54 4.43 -9.71 -6.22
CA LEU A 54 5.29 -10.89 -6.13
C LEU A 54 5.19 -11.57 -4.76
N MET A 55 5.23 -10.79 -3.68
CA MET A 55 5.16 -11.34 -2.31
C MET A 55 3.75 -11.86 -1.96
N ARG A 56 2.69 -11.23 -2.48
CA ARG A 56 1.31 -11.72 -2.32
C ARG A 56 1.12 -13.10 -2.95
N LEU A 57 1.76 -13.39 -4.06
CA LEU A 57 1.65 -14.67 -4.76
C LEU A 57 2.26 -15.84 -3.97
N ILE A 58 3.22 -15.58 -3.07
CA ILE A 58 3.86 -16.64 -2.28
C ILE A 58 2.88 -17.21 -1.25
N PRO A 59 2.57 -18.54 -1.26
CA PRO A 59 1.71 -19.14 -0.25
C PRO A 59 2.26 -18.96 1.17
N GLY A 60 1.38 -18.55 2.09
CA GLY A 60 1.72 -18.36 3.52
C GLY A 60 2.54 -17.09 3.84
N MET A 61 2.98 -16.32 2.85
CA MET A 61 3.65 -15.04 3.08
C MET A 61 2.66 -13.99 3.59
N THR A 62 2.99 -13.31 4.68
CA THR A 62 2.31 -12.10 5.14
C THR A 62 2.96 -10.88 4.52
N VAL A 63 2.17 -9.88 4.09
CA VAL A 63 2.67 -8.66 3.43
C VAL A 63 2.17 -7.44 4.18
N VAL A 64 3.12 -6.65 4.71
CA VAL A 64 2.87 -5.46 5.53
C VAL A 64 3.53 -4.24 4.88
N VAL A 65 2.81 -3.13 4.82
CA VAL A 65 3.23 -1.86 4.18
C VAL A 65 2.90 -0.70 5.12
N PRO A 66 3.72 -0.41 6.14
CA PRO A 66 3.45 0.66 7.09
C PRO A 66 3.41 2.03 6.42
N ALA A 67 2.52 2.92 6.90
CA ALA A 67 2.30 4.24 6.34
C ALA A 67 3.33 5.28 6.81
N ASP A 68 3.78 5.16 8.06
CA ASP A 68 4.72 6.10 8.67
C ASP A 68 5.72 5.42 9.63
N ALA A 69 6.58 6.22 10.26
CA ALA A 69 7.61 5.72 11.18
C ALA A 69 7.01 5.12 12.46
N THR A 70 5.91 5.67 12.97
CA THR A 70 5.22 5.16 14.16
C THR A 70 4.60 3.79 13.87
N GLU A 71 3.91 3.67 12.75
CA GLU A 71 3.34 2.39 12.31
C GLU A 71 4.43 1.36 11.98
N ALA A 72 5.52 1.78 11.32
CA ALA A 72 6.65 0.90 11.05
C ALA A 72 7.27 0.33 12.34
N ARG A 73 7.41 1.17 13.38
CA ARG A 73 7.87 0.72 14.70
C ARG A 73 6.92 -0.33 15.30
N LYS A 74 5.61 -0.07 15.29
CA LYS A 74 4.60 -1.03 15.78
C LYS A 74 4.62 -2.33 14.97
N ALA A 75 4.74 -2.22 13.65
CA ALA A 75 4.82 -3.36 12.73
C ALA A 75 6.04 -4.25 13.02
N VAL A 76 7.20 -3.67 13.36
CA VAL A 76 8.40 -4.44 13.74
C VAL A 76 8.16 -5.25 15.01
N PHE A 77 7.56 -4.67 16.05
CA PHE A 77 7.23 -5.40 17.27
C PHE A 77 6.21 -6.51 17.03
N ALA A 78 5.13 -6.20 16.29
CA ALA A 78 4.13 -7.19 15.93
C ALA A 78 4.73 -8.33 15.06
N ALA A 79 5.63 -7.98 14.14
CA ALA A 79 6.33 -8.97 13.33
C ALA A 79 7.26 -9.87 14.18
N ALA A 80 7.87 -9.35 15.25
CA ALA A 80 8.72 -10.15 16.14
C ALA A 80 7.91 -11.25 16.86
N GLU A 81 6.68 -10.98 17.21
CA GLU A 81 5.78 -11.93 17.87
C GLU A 81 5.06 -12.86 16.88
N PHE A 82 4.87 -12.40 15.64
CA PHE A 82 4.21 -13.16 14.59
C PHE A 82 5.02 -14.40 14.18
N GLN A 83 4.37 -15.56 14.07
CA GLN A 83 5.00 -16.80 13.62
C GLN A 83 4.76 -17.04 12.14
N GLY A 84 5.86 -17.15 11.37
CA GLY A 84 5.83 -17.42 9.94
C GLY A 84 6.57 -16.36 9.10
N PRO A 85 6.62 -16.57 7.78
CA PRO A 85 7.29 -15.66 6.87
C PRO A 85 6.49 -14.35 6.71
N LEU A 86 7.18 -13.21 6.76
CA LEU A 86 6.59 -11.90 6.61
C LEU A 86 7.49 -11.00 5.76
N TYR A 87 6.90 -10.34 4.78
CA TYR A 87 7.51 -9.28 4.00
C TYR A 87 7.01 -7.93 4.49
N MET A 88 7.91 -7.06 4.92
CA MET A 88 7.63 -5.70 5.34
C MET A 88 8.23 -4.73 4.33
N ARG A 89 7.37 -3.92 3.72
CA ARG A 89 7.71 -2.96 2.68
C ARG A 89 7.90 -1.57 3.26
N LEU A 90 9.09 -1.00 3.12
CA LEU A 90 9.42 0.33 3.60
C LEU A 90 9.88 1.23 2.45
N GLY A 91 9.47 2.50 2.47
CA GLY A 91 9.93 3.49 1.51
C GLY A 91 11.33 4.03 1.83
N ARG A 92 11.86 4.86 0.91
CA ARG A 92 13.07 5.67 1.12
C ARG A 92 12.73 7.09 1.58
N LEU A 93 11.68 7.66 0.98
CA LEU A 93 11.25 9.03 1.27
C LEU A 93 10.68 9.09 2.70
N ALA A 94 11.08 10.12 3.45
CA ALA A 94 10.47 10.39 4.74
C ALA A 94 8.99 10.78 4.53
N SER A 95 8.11 10.08 5.25
CA SER A 95 6.68 10.41 5.29
C SER A 95 6.36 11.25 6.52
N PRO A 96 5.31 12.07 6.48
CA PRO A 96 4.77 12.68 7.68
C PRO A 96 4.39 11.60 8.71
N VAL A 97 4.64 11.88 9.99
CA VAL A 97 4.22 11.01 11.09
C VAL A 97 2.82 11.46 11.52
N PHE A 98 1.90 10.51 11.61
CA PHE A 98 0.55 10.82 12.09
C PHE A 98 0.56 11.05 13.61
N GLU A 99 -0.10 12.11 14.06
CA GLU A 99 -0.14 12.50 15.47
C GLU A 99 -1.00 11.56 16.32
N GLU A 100 -2.01 10.95 15.73
CA GLU A 100 -2.92 10.03 16.42
C GLU A 100 -2.27 8.68 16.68
N ASP A 101 -2.39 8.20 17.91
CA ASP A 101 -1.95 6.85 18.28
C ASP A 101 -3.04 5.83 17.96
N TYR A 102 -3.02 5.32 16.72
CA TYR A 102 -3.92 4.26 16.27
C TYR A 102 -3.31 2.86 16.46
N PRO A 103 -4.16 1.82 16.67
CA PRO A 103 -3.68 0.46 16.89
C PRO A 103 -3.02 -0.11 15.63
N PHE A 104 -2.09 -1.06 15.84
CA PHE A 104 -1.54 -1.88 14.76
C PHE A 104 -1.76 -3.35 15.08
N GLU A 105 -2.47 -4.03 14.20
CA GLU A 105 -2.71 -5.48 14.26
C GLU A 105 -2.58 -6.07 12.85
N ILE A 106 -1.71 -7.07 12.69
CA ILE A 106 -1.53 -7.74 11.39
C ILE A 106 -2.86 -8.32 10.91
N GLY A 107 -3.27 -7.96 9.70
CA GLY A 107 -4.54 -8.41 9.12
C GLY A 107 -5.72 -7.47 9.35
N LYS A 108 -5.51 -6.34 10.03
CA LYS A 108 -6.50 -5.27 10.19
C LYS A 108 -6.16 -4.07 9.33
N ALA A 109 -7.13 -3.17 9.16
CA ALA A 109 -6.96 -1.89 8.50
C ALA A 109 -7.40 -0.77 9.45
N ASN A 110 -6.82 0.43 9.30
CA ASN A 110 -7.14 1.57 10.12
C ASN A 110 -7.93 2.62 9.34
N VAL A 111 -9.06 3.07 9.89
CA VAL A 111 -9.82 4.20 9.34
C VAL A 111 -9.14 5.49 9.81
N MET A 112 -8.43 6.15 8.88
CA MET A 112 -7.72 7.40 9.15
C MET A 112 -8.63 8.62 9.06
N ARG A 113 -9.70 8.50 8.28
CA ARG A 113 -10.72 9.54 8.10
C ARG A 113 -12.03 8.91 7.68
N GLU A 114 -13.14 9.35 8.26
CA GLU A 114 -14.48 8.99 7.81
C GLU A 114 -14.95 9.86 6.65
N GLY A 115 -15.88 9.32 5.85
CA GLY A 115 -16.50 9.98 4.71
C GLY A 115 -17.61 9.14 4.11
N THR A 116 -18.31 9.69 3.11
CA THR A 116 -19.50 9.05 2.52
C THR A 116 -19.46 8.94 1.00
N ASP A 117 -18.68 9.79 0.31
CA ASP A 117 -18.77 9.93 -1.14
C ASP A 117 -17.89 8.89 -1.86
N ALA A 118 -16.74 8.54 -1.27
CA ALA A 118 -15.90 7.42 -1.71
C ALA A 118 -15.15 6.78 -0.54
N ALA A 119 -14.89 5.48 -0.64
CA ALA A 119 -13.93 4.76 0.20
C ALA A 119 -12.59 4.66 -0.53
N VAL A 120 -11.56 5.29 0.02
CA VAL A 120 -10.21 5.29 -0.56
C VAL A 120 -9.28 4.45 0.30
N PHE A 121 -8.85 3.33 -0.24
CA PHE A 121 -7.93 2.39 0.39
C PHE A 121 -6.50 2.72 -0.06
N ALA A 122 -5.63 3.04 0.87
CA ALA A 122 -4.23 3.38 0.59
C ALA A 122 -3.28 2.57 1.46
N CYS A 123 -2.02 2.45 1.07
CA CYS A 123 -0.97 1.82 1.87
C CYS A 123 0.36 2.59 1.75
N GLY A 124 1.20 2.45 2.76
CA GLY A 124 2.50 3.10 2.79
C GLY A 124 2.43 4.62 2.65
N LEU A 125 3.37 5.20 1.93
CA LEU A 125 3.45 6.64 1.68
C LEU A 125 2.15 7.24 1.12
N MET A 126 1.38 6.46 0.35
CA MET A 126 0.16 6.96 -0.26
C MET A 126 -0.97 7.27 0.73
N VAL A 127 -0.87 6.82 1.97
CA VAL A 127 -1.83 7.20 3.02
C VAL A 127 -1.76 8.71 3.30
N SER A 128 -0.56 9.27 3.44
CA SER A 128 -0.39 10.72 3.66
C SER A 128 -0.85 11.53 2.46
N GLU A 129 -0.50 11.13 1.24
CA GLU A 129 -0.95 11.79 0.01
C GLU A 129 -2.48 11.76 -0.14
N THR A 130 -3.11 10.64 0.24
CA THR A 130 -4.56 10.48 0.21
C THR A 130 -5.25 11.35 1.27
N LEU A 131 -4.66 11.50 2.46
CA LEU A 131 -5.19 12.39 3.50
C LEU A 131 -5.12 13.86 3.08
N GLU A 132 -4.04 14.28 2.42
CA GLU A 132 -3.95 15.63 1.83
C GLU A 132 -4.96 15.81 0.68
N ALA A 133 -5.13 14.79 -0.18
CA ALA A 133 -6.18 14.80 -1.20
C ALA A 133 -7.59 14.94 -0.60
N ALA A 134 -7.84 14.29 0.55
CA ALA A 134 -9.11 14.40 1.26
C ALA A 134 -9.40 15.82 1.76
N LYS A 135 -8.36 16.56 2.21
CA LYS A 135 -8.51 17.98 2.61
C LYS A 135 -8.86 18.86 1.41
N LEU A 136 -8.22 18.62 0.25
CA LEU A 136 -8.52 19.34 -0.99
C LEU A 136 -9.96 19.09 -1.45
N LEU A 137 -10.41 17.85 -1.40
CA LEU A 137 -11.78 17.46 -1.78
C LEU A 137 -12.83 18.02 -0.82
N GLU A 138 -12.55 18.05 0.49
CA GLU A 138 -13.44 18.63 1.49
C GLU A 138 -13.69 20.11 1.25
N ALA A 139 -12.70 20.87 0.82
CA ALA A 139 -12.88 22.28 0.44
C ALA A 139 -13.84 22.46 -0.74
N GLU A 140 -14.10 21.41 -1.51
CA GLU A 140 -15.07 21.36 -2.60
C GLU A 140 -16.40 20.67 -2.20
N GLY A 141 -16.57 20.31 -0.92
CA GLY A 141 -17.77 19.66 -0.39
C GLY A 141 -17.82 18.15 -0.64
N ILE A 142 -16.71 17.51 -0.98
CA ILE A 142 -16.59 16.08 -1.21
C ILE A 142 -15.92 15.41 0.00
N HIS A 143 -16.61 14.48 0.64
CA HIS A 143 -16.19 13.82 1.87
C HIS A 143 -15.82 12.37 1.64
N ILE A 144 -14.52 12.09 1.43
CA ILE A 144 -14.02 10.74 1.25
C ILE A 144 -13.60 10.09 2.57
N ALA A 145 -13.83 8.78 2.70
CA ALA A 145 -13.22 7.97 3.74
C ALA A 145 -11.80 7.55 3.30
N VAL A 146 -10.82 7.64 4.20
CA VAL A 146 -9.45 7.19 3.96
C VAL A 146 -9.13 6.02 4.88
N ILE A 147 -8.82 4.88 4.29
CA ILE A 147 -8.55 3.63 4.99
C ILE A 147 -7.10 3.22 4.72
N ASN A 148 -6.30 3.17 5.78
CA ASN A 148 -4.94 2.66 5.72
C ASN A 148 -4.96 1.14 5.76
N VAL A 149 -4.63 0.50 4.65
CA VAL A 149 -4.51 -0.96 4.52
C VAL A 149 -3.03 -1.33 4.69
N HIS A 150 -2.52 -1.22 5.91
CA HIS A 150 -1.12 -1.54 6.22
C HIS A 150 -0.80 -3.03 6.11
N THR A 151 -1.78 -3.92 6.11
CA THR A 151 -1.59 -5.35 5.84
C THR A 151 -2.33 -5.73 4.57
N ILE A 152 -1.57 -6.01 3.51
CA ILE A 152 -2.11 -6.37 2.20
C ILE A 152 -2.49 -7.85 2.15
N LYS A 153 -1.78 -8.69 2.93
CA LYS A 153 -2.04 -10.13 3.05
C LYS A 153 -1.68 -10.62 4.46
N PRO A 154 -2.66 -11.17 5.22
CA PRO A 154 -4.08 -11.21 4.88
C PRO A 154 -4.70 -9.82 4.87
N ILE A 155 -5.62 -9.54 3.94
CA ILE A 155 -6.34 -8.26 3.91
C ILE A 155 -7.53 -8.29 4.88
N ASP A 156 -7.87 -7.14 5.46
CA ASP A 156 -9.09 -6.96 6.27
C ASP A 156 -10.34 -6.91 5.37
N ALA A 157 -10.84 -8.09 5.02
CA ALA A 157 -11.97 -8.23 4.11
C ALA A 157 -13.27 -7.61 4.66
N ASP A 158 -13.45 -7.61 5.98
CA ASP A 158 -14.63 -7.04 6.62
C ASP A 158 -14.61 -5.52 6.53
N CYS A 159 -13.47 -4.89 6.86
CA CYS A 159 -13.30 -3.44 6.71
C CYS A 159 -13.46 -2.99 5.25
N VAL A 160 -12.82 -3.69 4.30
CA VAL A 160 -12.95 -3.39 2.87
C VAL A 160 -14.41 -3.48 2.41
N SER A 161 -15.10 -4.57 2.75
CA SER A 161 -16.49 -4.78 2.36
C SER A 161 -17.45 -3.77 3.00
N HIS A 162 -17.22 -3.40 4.26
CA HIS A 162 -18.01 -2.41 4.99
C HIS A 162 -17.96 -1.05 4.28
N TRP A 163 -16.75 -0.53 4.07
CA TRP A 163 -16.58 0.80 3.49
C TRP A 163 -16.99 0.87 2.02
N ALA A 164 -16.77 -0.19 1.26
CA ALA A 164 -17.24 -0.28 -0.12
C ALA A 164 -18.77 -0.21 -0.23
N ARG A 165 -19.50 -0.89 0.69
CA ARG A 165 -20.97 -0.81 0.74
C ARG A 165 -21.45 0.56 1.21
N LYS A 166 -20.77 1.16 2.20
CA LYS A 166 -21.15 2.46 2.76
C LYS A 166 -21.05 3.58 1.72
N CYS A 167 -19.99 3.59 0.91
CA CYS A 167 -19.71 4.68 -0.02
C CYS A 167 -20.17 4.41 -1.47
N GLY A 168 -20.22 3.17 -1.91
CA GLY A 168 -20.58 2.81 -3.30
C GLY A 168 -19.52 3.14 -4.36
N ASN A 169 -18.60 4.05 -4.07
CA ASN A 169 -17.43 4.38 -4.89
C ASN A 169 -16.17 3.95 -4.15
N VAL A 170 -15.32 3.18 -4.80
CA VAL A 170 -14.10 2.61 -4.24
C VAL A 170 -12.90 3.04 -5.07
N VAL A 171 -11.88 3.56 -4.40
CA VAL A 171 -10.60 3.90 -5.03
C VAL A 171 -9.49 3.25 -4.23
N THR A 172 -8.47 2.73 -4.91
CA THR A 172 -7.23 2.27 -4.27
C THR A 172 -6.07 3.17 -4.68
N VAL A 173 -5.17 3.47 -3.76
CA VAL A 173 -4.00 4.33 -4.01
C VAL A 173 -2.75 3.62 -3.52
N GLU A 174 -1.84 3.34 -4.43
CA GLU A 174 -0.61 2.61 -4.15
C GLU A 174 0.58 3.09 -4.97
N GLU A 175 1.72 3.22 -4.35
CA GLU A 175 3.00 3.48 -5.02
C GLU A 175 3.59 2.17 -5.55
N HIS A 176 2.84 1.52 -6.44
CA HIS A 176 3.10 0.18 -6.97
C HIS A 176 2.37 0.05 -8.31
N SER A 177 2.69 -0.96 -9.11
CA SER A 177 1.90 -1.31 -10.29
C SER A 177 0.44 -1.54 -9.89
N VAL A 178 -0.49 -1.04 -10.69
CA VAL A 178 -1.93 -1.34 -10.52
C VAL A 178 -2.26 -2.82 -10.77
N ILE A 179 -1.29 -3.60 -11.25
CA ILE A 179 -1.39 -5.03 -11.49
C ILE A 179 -0.75 -5.78 -10.30
N GLY A 180 -1.52 -6.61 -9.62
CA GLY A 180 -1.05 -7.48 -8.54
C GLY A 180 -0.94 -6.86 -7.16
N GLY A 181 -1.05 -5.52 -7.02
CA GLY A 181 -0.86 -4.80 -5.76
C GLY A 181 -2.08 -4.74 -4.84
N LEU A 182 -2.21 -3.62 -4.12
CA LEU A 182 -3.34 -3.32 -3.21
C LEU A 182 -4.67 -3.33 -3.97
N GLY A 183 -4.70 -2.71 -5.16
CA GLY A 183 -5.92 -2.63 -5.95
C GLY A 183 -6.52 -3.99 -6.26
N ASP A 184 -5.69 -4.97 -6.63
CA ASP A 184 -6.16 -6.33 -6.86
C ASP A 184 -6.56 -7.04 -5.57
N ALA A 185 -5.86 -6.80 -4.45
CA ALA A 185 -6.26 -7.36 -3.17
C ALA A 185 -7.65 -6.89 -2.71
N VAL A 186 -7.95 -5.60 -2.91
CA VAL A 186 -9.26 -5.02 -2.64
C VAL A 186 -10.32 -5.56 -3.61
N ALA A 187 -10.01 -5.63 -4.91
CA ALA A 187 -10.91 -6.16 -5.93
C ALA A 187 -11.28 -7.63 -5.66
N ASP A 188 -10.34 -8.48 -5.25
CA ASP A 188 -10.58 -9.88 -4.88
C ASP A 188 -11.61 -10.01 -3.74
N VAL A 189 -11.61 -9.08 -2.78
CA VAL A 189 -12.60 -9.05 -1.69
C VAL A 189 -13.99 -8.69 -2.19
N LEU A 190 -14.06 -7.72 -3.11
CA LEU A 190 -15.33 -7.10 -3.55
C LEU A 190 -16.02 -7.86 -4.67
N MET A 191 -15.26 -8.58 -5.50
CA MET A 191 -15.78 -9.24 -6.70
C MET A 191 -16.92 -10.20 -6.36
N GLY A 192 -18.09 -9.96 -6.99
CA GLY A 192 -19.31 -10.76 -6.79
C GLY A 192 -20.00 -10.58 -5.43
N LYS A 193 -19.49 -9.72 -4.54
CA LYS A 193 -20.03 -9.50 -3.18
C LYS A 193 -20.55 -8.09 -2.94
N VAL A 194 -19.95 -7.10 -3.59
CA VAL A 194 -20.30 -5.69 -3.44
C VAL A 194 -20.42 -5.05 -4.82
N ASN A 195 -21.57 -4.41 -5.08
CA ASN A 195 -21.72 -3.58 -6.28
C ASN A 195 -21.21 -2.18 -6.00
N CYS A 196 -20.13 -1.78 -6.64
CA CYS A 196 -19.51 -0.46 -6.47
C CYS A 196 -18.80 -0.04 -7.77
N ARG A 197 -18.61 1.27 -7.93
CA ARG A 197 -17.62 1.76 -8.89
C ARG A 197 -16.24 1.51 -8.31
N PHE A 198 -15.29 1.09 -9.14
CA PHE A 198 -13.96 0.74 -8.68
C PHE A 198 -12.88 1.35 -9.57
N ARG A 199 -11.92 2.05 -8.95
CA ARG A 199 -10.77 2.63 -9.65
C ARG A 199 -9.48 2.32 -8.88
N LYS A 200 -8.42 2.01 -9.62
CA LYS A 200 -7.06 1.90 -9.09
C LYS A 200 -6.25 3.15 -9.46
N ILE A 201 -5.52 3.69 -8.51
CA ILE A 201 -4.52 4.75 -8.70
C ILE A 201 -3.16 4.17 -8.31
N GLY A 202 -2.24 4.13 -9.25
CA GLY A 202 -0.90 3.56 -9.11
C GLY A 202 -0.13 3.69 -10.41
N ILE A 203 0.90 2.88 -10.60
CA ILE A 203 1.74 2.84 -11.79
C ILE A 203 1.06 1.98 -12.86
N ASN A 204 0.74 2.58 -14.01
CA ASN A 204 0.00 1.94 -15.11
C ASN A 204 0.93 1.24 -16.10
N ASP A 205 1.34 0.01 -15.79
CA ASP A 205 2.11 -0.89 -16.68
C ASP A 205 3.28 -0.20 -17.39
N GLN A 206 4.10 0.50 -16.62
CA GLN A 206 5.29 1.21 -17.10
C GLN A 206 6.41 1.15 -16.06
N PHE A 207 7.66 1.18 -16.53
CA PHE A 207 8.81 1.24 -15.64
C PHE A 207 8.93 2.59 -14.96
N GLY A 208 9.65 2.64 -13.84
CA GLY A 208 10.04 3.86 -13.18
C GLY A 208 11.13 4.62 -13.96
N GLN A 209 11.45 5.83 -13.48
CA GLN A 209 12.49 6.68 -14.06
C GLN A 209 13.25 7.43 -12.98
N SER A 210 14.46 7.91 -13.30
CA SER A 210 15.27 8.72 -12.40
C SER A 210 14.72 10.15 -12.31
N GLY A 211 14.75 10.70 -11.11
CA GLY A 211 14.33 12.07 -10.83
C GLY A 211 14.31 12.33 -9.33
N LYS A 212 14.01 13.54 -8.90
CA LYS A 212 13.75 13.80 -7.48
C LYS A 212 12.46 13.11 -7.06
N ALA A 213 12.43 12.51 -5.89
CA ALA A 213 11.33 11.67 -5.43
C ALA A 213 9.93 12.30 -5.63
N LEU A 214 9.74 13.58 -5.25
CA LEU A 214 8.46 14.27 -5.42
C LEU A 214 8.11 14.57 -6.88
N GLU A 215 9.11 14.85 -7.73
CA GLU A 215 8.92 15.05 -9.17
C GLU A 215 8.50 13.74 -9.84
N VAL A 216 9.10 12.62 -9.43
CA VAL A 216 8.73 11.29 -9.91
C VAL A 216 7.33 10.90 -9.46
N LEU A 217 6.95 11.13 -8.19
CA LEU A 217 5.57 10.92 -7.74
C LEU A 217 4.57 11.73 -8.59
N ARG A 218 4.87 12.98 -8.90
CA ARG A 218 4.05 13.83 -9.76
C ARG A 218 3.94 13.29 -11.18
N GLU A 219 5.01 12.79 -11.76
CA GLU A 219 5.01 12.18 -13.11
C GLU A 219 4.04 11.00 -13.21
N TYR A 220 3.98 10.18 -12.15
CA TYR A 220 3.06 9.02 -12.10
C TYR A 220 1.66 9.36 -11.59
N GLY A 221 1.38 10.64 -11.28
CA GLY A 221 0.07 11.07 -10.83
C GLY A 221 -0.25 10.63 -9.39
N LEU A 222 0.75 10.57 -8.53
CA LEU A 222 0.68 10.09 -7.15
C LEU A 222 0.81 11.22 -6.12
N THR A 223 0.71 12.48 -6.52
CA THR A 223 0.63 13.63 -5.60
C THR A 223 -0.82 13.89 -5.19
N ALA A 224 -1.01 14.52 -4.04
CA ALA A 224 -2.33 14.75 -3.43
C ALA A 224 -3.34 15.44 -4.39
N ASP A 225 -2.90 16.47 -5.11
CA ASP A 225 -3.71 17.19 -6.09
C ASP A 225 -4.18 16.29 -7.25
N GLN A 226 -3.30 15.43 -7.74
CA GLN A 226 -3.59 14.49 -8.82
C GLN A 226 -4.48 13.34 -8.35
N ILE A 227 -4.24 12.83 -7.12
CA ILE A 227 -5.11 11.82 -6.49
C ILE A 227 -6.51 12.39 -6.31
N ALA A 228 -6.66 13.62 -5.79
CA ALA A 228 -7.95 14.28 -5.64
C ALA A 228 -8.70 14.40 -6.98
N ALA A 229 -8.01 14.83 -8.05
CA ALA A 229 -8.59 14.93 -9.38
C ALA A 229 -9.11 13.56 -9.89
N ARG A 230 -8.32 12.49 -9.72
CA ARG A 230 -8.71 11.14 -10.14
C ARG A 230 -9.86 10.56 -9.31
N ILE A 231 -9.94 10.90 -8.01
CA ILE A 231 -11.07 10.50 -7.16
C ILE A 231 -12.36 11.17 -7.69
N LYS A 232 -12.34 12.47 -8.01
CA LYS A 232 -13.50 13.17 -8.56
C LYS A 232 -14.04 12.53 -9.85
N GLU A 233 -13.17 12.02 -10.71
CA GLU A 233 -13.59 11.30 -11.93
C GLU A 233 -14.29 9.96 -11.64
N THR A 234 -14.24 9.46 -10.43
CA THR A 234 -14.88 8.20 -10.02
C THR A 234 -16.27 8.42 -9.42
N LEU A 235 -16.54 9.63 -8.91
CA LEU A 235 -17.83 10.02 -8.33
C LEU A 235 -18.88 10.30 -9.40
#